data_c987d01007ce8c579f69087018546af6
#
_entry.id   c987d01007ce8c579f69087018546af6
#
_cell.length_a   1.000
_cell.length_b   1.000
_cell.length_c   1.000
_cell.angle_alpha   90.00
_cell.angle_beta   90.00
_cell.angle_gamma   90.00
#
_symmetry.space_group_name_H-M   'P 1'
#
loop_
_entity.id
_entity.type
_entity.pdbx_description
1 polymer ?
#
loop_
_entity_poly.entity_id
_entity_poly.type
_entity_poly.pdbx_seq_one_letter_code
_entity_poly.pdbx_strand_id
1 'polypeptide(L)'
;MPSESSTDDLVVSGLNVYYDQVHILQDVSFEIGHEAVAMIGRNGMGKTTLAKALMGLQPPRSGSVKLGGRELTGLSPYQIAGAGIGYVPQGRRVWPSLSTHEHLAMVGAKAGSRWTIDEVYELFPRLAERKKVGASNLSGGEQQMLAIGRALLTNPRLLVMDEPSEGLAPAIVEQLVVTLRALVEEGQKVFLIEQNLKFATALGQHVLVMVNGRIAADLATEELLADEEKQNLYLGVA
;
A
#
# COMPACT_ATOMS: atom_id res chain seq x y z
N MET A 1 10.68 27.38 6.33
CA MET A 1 11.10 26.52 7.45
C MET A 1 10.94 25.10 6.94
N PRO A 2 11.95 24.24 6.91
CA PRO A 2 11.72 22.82 6.65
C PRO A 2 10.86 22.29 7.79
N SER A 3 9.75 21.64 7.46
CA SER A 3 8.90 20.94 8.43
C SER A 3 9.78 19.91 9.16
N GLU A 4 9.72 19.89 10.49
CA GLU A 4 10.32 18.80 11.25
C GLU A 4 9.71 17.50 10.73
N SER A 5 10.52 16.66 10.06
CA SER A 5 10.09 15.35 9.58
C SER A 5 9.59 14.56 10.78
N SER A 6 8.34 14.08 10.72
CA SER A 6 7.79 13.29 11.81
C SER A 6 8.58 11.96 11.91
N THR A 7 8.56 11.39 13.12
CA THR A 7 9.28 10.13 13.41
C THR A 7 8.85 8.96 12.53
N ASP A 8 7.85 9.14 11.65
CA ASP A 8 7.22 8.08 10.86
C ASP A 8 7.11 8.35 9.36
N ASP A 9 7.79 9.40 8.85
CA ASP A 9 7.72 9.74 7.43
C ASP A 9 8.53 8.76 6.58
N LEU A 10 7.94 8.36 5.43
CA LEU A 10 8.68 7.63 4.40
C LEU A 10 9.30 8.66 3.44
N VAL A 11 10.61 8.62 3.29
CA VAL A 11 11.35 9.47 2.35
C VAL A 11 12.04 8.57 1.32
N VAL A 12 11.75 8.79 0.06
CA VAL A 12 12.38 8.12 -1.08
C VAL A 12 13.18 9.15 -1.85
N SER A 13 14.46 8.89 -2.09
CA SER A 13 15.37 9.85 -2.74
C SER A 13 16.19 9.18 -3.83
N GLY A 14 16.03 9.67 -5.06
CA GLY A 14 16.87 9.28 -6.21
C GLY A 14 16.83 7.79 -6.53
N LEU A 15 15.68 7.11 -6.32
CA LEU A 15 15.58 5.66 -6.42
C LEU A 15 15.65 5.20 -7.88
N ASN A 16 16.63 4.35 -8.19
CA ASN A 16 16.82 3.76 -9.50
C ASN A 16 16.75 2.24 -9.40
N VAL A 17 15.79 1.63 -10.12
CA VAL A 17 15.56 0.18 -10.11
C VAL A 17 15.61 -0.38 -11.51
N TYR A 18 16.26 -1.53 -11.64
CA TYR A 18 16.45 -2.22 -12.91
C TYR A 18 15.98 -3.67 -12.82
N TYR A 19 15.46 -4.20 -13.92
CA TYR A 19 15.41 -5.63 -14.20
C TYR A 19 16.42 -5.91 -15.29
N ASP A 20 17.49 -6.61 -14.94
CA ASP A 20 18.68 -6.81 -15.79
C ASP A 20 19.24 -5.48 -16.31
N GLN A 21 19.05 -5.17 -17.58
CA GLN A 21 19.48 -3.91 -18.21
C GLN A 21 18.35 -2.89 -18.38
N VAL A 22 17.11 -3.28 -18.09
CA VAL A 22 15.95 -2.41 -18.29
C VAL A 22 15.76 -1.50 -17.09
N HIS A 23 15.88 -0.20 -17.29
CA HIS A 23 15.69 0.83 -16.25
C HIS A 23 14.22 1.10 -16.05
N ILE A 24 13.63 0.57 -14.96
CA ILE A 24 12.20 0.67 -14.68
C ILE A 24 11.86 1.89 -13.84
N LEU A 25 12.57 2.11 -12.73
CA LEU A 25 12.39 3.32 -11.92
C LEU A 25 13.59 4.24 -12.13
N GLN A 26 13.31 5.51 -12.43
CA GLN A 26 14.29 6.46 -12.91
C GLN A 26 14.27 7.71 -12.03
N ASP A 27 15.19 7.78 -11.08
CA ASP A 27 15.39 8.93 -10.19
C ASP A 27 14.11 9.29 -9.41
N VAL A 28 13.44 8.27 -8.88
CA VAL A 28 12.15 8.43 -8.16
C VAL A 28 12.42 9.04 -6.79
N SER A 29 11.79 10.19 -6.53
CA SER A 29 11.89 10.89 -5.24
C SER A 29 10.51 11.40 -4.81
N PHE A 30 10.13 11.15 -3.56
CA PHE A 30 8.91 11.65 -2.94
C PHE A 30 8.96 11.44 -1.43
N GLU A 31 8.01 12.06 -0.71
CA GLU A 31 7.86 11.93 0.74
C GLU A 31 6.41 11.58 1.09
N ILE A 32 6.23 10.73 2.11
CA ILE A 32 4.92 10.42 2.70
C ILE A 32 4.97 10.79 4.17
N GLY A 33 4.25 11.84 4.52
CA GLY A 33 4.13 12.34 5.88
C GLY A 33 2.99 11.68 6.66
N HIS A 34 2.08 12.50 7.22
CA HIS A 34 1.03 12.04 8.14
C HIS A 34 -0.24 11.51 7.45
N GLU A 35 -0.40 11.76 6.17
CA GLU A 35 -1.64 11.56 5.44
C GLU A 35 -1.64 10.26 4.63
N ALA A 36 -2.83 9.87 4.17
CA ALA A 36 -2.94 8.86 3.14
C ALA A 36 -2.48 9.44 1.80
N VAL A 37 -1.47 8.83 1.21
CA VAL A 37 -0.96 9.21 -0.11
C VAL A 37 -1.32 8.12 -1.11
N ALA A 38 -1.87 8.51 -2.24
CA ALA A 38 -2.12 7.60 -3.35
C ALA A 38 -1.10 7.82 -4.47
N MET A 39 -0.55 6.73 -5.00
CA MET A 39 0.20 6.74 -6.25
C MET A 39 -0.65 6.18 -7.36
N ILE A 40 -0.86 6.97 -8.41
CA ILE A 40 -1.62 6.55 -9.58
C ILE A 40 -0.73 6.49 -10.83
N GLY A 41 -1.17 5.72 -11.80
CA GLY A 41 -0.51 5.59 -13.10
C GLY A 41 -1.06 4.40 -13.87
N ARG A 42 -0.85 4.40 -15.18
CA ARG A 42 -1.27 3.31 -16.06
C ARG A 42 -0.49 2.02 -15.76
N ASN A 43 -0.99 0.89 -16.29
CA ASN A 43 -0.26 -0.38 -16.19
C ASN A 43 1.11 -0.28 -16.88
N GLY A 44 2.12 -0.92 -16.30
CA GLY A 44 3.49 -0.88 -16.83
C GLY A 44 4.30 0.36 -16.48
N MET A 45 3.75 1.34 -15.75
CA MET A 45 4.47 2.58 -15.41
C MET A 45 5.51 2.41 -14.28
N GLY A 46 5.61 1.23 -13.65
CA GLY A 46 6.61 0.96 -12.62
C GLY A 46 6.06 0.90 -11.19
N LYS A 47 4.75 1.08 -10.97
CA LYS A 47 4.11 1.14 -9.64
C LYS A 47 4.44 -0.08 -8.76
N THR A 48 4.16 -1.30 -9.24
CA THR A 48 4.47 -2.54 -8.52
C THR A 48 5.98 -2.74 -8.31
N THR A 49 6.80 -2.23 -9.22
CA THR A 49 8.27 -2.24 -9.05
C THR A 49 8.67 -1.35 -7.88
N LEU A 50 8.03 -0.19 -7.72
CA LEU A 50 8.24 0.66 -6.57
C LEU A 50 7.82 -0.04 -5.27
N ALA A 51 6.61 -0.63 -5.22
CA ALA A 51 6.17 -1.40 -4.07
C ALA A 51 7.19 -2.50 -3.68
N LYS A 52 7.69 -3.25 -4.68
CA LYS A 52 8.72 -4.28 -4.46
C LYS A 52 10.04 -3.69 -3.97
N ALA A 53 10.44 -2.52 -4.48
CA ALA A 53 11.67 -1.87 -4.05
C ALA A 53 11.56 -1.38 -2.60
N LEU A 54 10.44 -0.77 -2.21
CA LEU A 54 10.16 -0.37 -0.83
C LEU A 54 10.20 -1.56 0.14
N MET A 55 9.80 -2.74 -0.31
CA MET A 55 9.81 -3.98 0.48
C MET A 55 11.12 -4.77 0.39
N GLY A 56 12.15 -4.28 -0.31
CA GLY A 56 13.41 -5.00 -0.50
C GLY A 56 13.30 -6.28 -1.34
N LEU A 57 12.16 -6.47 -2.03
CA LEU A 57 11.93 -7.61 -2.94
C LEU A 57 12.62 -7.39 -4.30
N GLN A 58 12.85 -6.14 -4.67
CA GLN A 58 13.63 -5.74 -5.84
C GLN A 58 14.60 -4.63 -5.40
N PRO A 59 15.87 -4.97 -5.12
CA PRO A 59 16.82 -4.01 -4.61
C PRO A 59 17.11 -2.91 -5.63
N PRO A 60 17.14 -1.63 -5.20
CA PRO A 60 17.53 -0.53 -6.08
C PRO A 60 19.03 -0.60 -6.39
N ARG A 61 19.42 -0.10 -7.57
CA ARG A 61 20.82 0.07 -7.95
C ARG A 61 21.44 1.31 -7.30
N SER A 62 20.63 2.33 -7.07
CA SER A 62 21.01 3.56 -6.37
C SER A 62 19.78 4.24 -5.76
N GLY A 63 20.01 5.23 -4.91
CA GLY A 63 19.00 5.95 -4.18
C GLY A 63 18.86 5.44 -2.73
N SER A 64 17.93 6.03 -2.00
CA SER A 64 17.72 5.79 -0.58
C SER A 64 16.21 5.71 -0.27
N VAL A 65 15.84 4.82 0.63
CA VAL A 65 14.49 4.70 1.22
C VAL A 65 14.65 4.77 2.73
N LYS A 66 14.01 5.75 3.36
CA LYS A 66 14.04 5.92 4.82
C LYS A 66 12.64 5.95 5.40
N LEU A 67 12.45 5.32 6.55
CA LEU A 67 11.24 5.42 7.36
C LEU A 67 11.60 5.97 8.73
N GLY A 68 11.07 7.14 9.07
CA GLY A 68 11.40 7.83 10.33
C GLY A 68 12.90 8.06 10.50
N GLY A 69 13.59 8.46 9.43
CA GLY A 69 15.04 8.67 9.41
C GLY A 69 15.89 7.39 9.33
N ARG A 70 15.31 6.20 9.56
CA ARG A 70 16.03 4.92 9.46
C ARG A 70 16.17 4.49 8.00
N GLU A 71 17.39 4.22 7.56
CA GLU A 71 17.67 3.69 6.23
C GLU A 71 17.15 2.26 6.07
N LEU A 72 16.39 2.00 5.01
CA LEU A 72 15.83 0.71 4.68
C LEU A 72 16.47 0.08 3.44
N THR A 73 17.16 0.88 2.62
CA THR A 73 17.80 0.39 1.39
C THR A 73 18.81 -0.70 1.70
N GLY A 74 18.69 -1.81 0.99
CA GLY A 74 19.57 -2.98 1.19
C GLY A 74 19.19 -3.89 2.35
N LEU A 75 18.16 -3.55 3.13
CA LEU A 75 17.62 -4.45 4.13
C LEU A 75 16.80 -5.58 3.47
N SER A 76 16.76 -6.74 4.13
CA SER A 76 15.90 -7.84 3.71
C SER A 76 14.41 -7.51 3.94
N PRO A 77 13.47 -8.13 3.20
CA PRO A 77 12.02 -7.92 3.40
C PRO A 77 11.57 -8.10 4.85
N TYR A 78 12.12 -9.08 5.54
CA TYR A 78 11.84 -9.32 6.96
C TYR A 78 12.28 -8.15 7.85
N GLN A 79 13.45 -7.57 7.59
CA GLN A 79 13.97 -6.42 8.35
C GLN A 79 13.14 -5.15 8.07
N ILE A 80 12.68 -4.97 6.83
CA ILE A 80 11.81 -3.85 6.43
C ILE A 80 10.44 -3.97 7.10
N ALA A 81 9.84 -5.16 7.11
CA ALA A 81 8.61 -5.42 7.84
C ALA A 81 8.80 -5.16 9.35
N GLY A 82 9.94 -5.59 9.91
CA GLY A 82 10.32 -5.33 11.31
C GLY A 82 10.58 -3.85 11.61
N ALA A 83 10.90 -3.03 10.60
CA ALA A 83 11.04 -1.58 10.73
C ALA A 83 9.70 -0.83 10.71
N GLY A 84 8.60 -1.51 10.37
CA GLY A 84 7.25 -0.97 10.45
C GLY A 84 6.56 -0.73 9.11
N ILE A 85 7.00 -1.36 8.02
CA ILE A 85 6.24 -1.34 6.76
C ILE A 85 5.40 -2.62 6.67
N GLY A 86 4.06 -2.46 6.68
CA GLY A 86 3.12 -3.52 6.33
C GLY A 86 2.88 -3.50 4.82
N TYR A 87 2.77 -4.68 4.20
CA TYR A 87 2.60 -4.76 2.76
C TYR A 87 1.44 -5.66 2.36
N VAL A 88 0.56 -5.14 1.53
CA VAL A 88 -0.52 -5.87 0.86
C VAL A 88 -0.17 -5.95 -0.63
N PRO A 89 0.37 -7.07 -1.10
CA PRO A 89 0.76 -7.23 -2.50
C PRO A 89 -0.46 -7.41 -3.41
N GLN A 90 -0.31 -7.07 -4.67
CA GLN A 90 -1.25 -7.42 -5.73
C GLN A 90 -1.53 -8.94 -5.75
N GLY A 91 -2.78 -9.32 -5.98
CA GLY A 91 -3.21 -10.72 -6.11
C GLY A 91 -3.43 -11.44 -4.78
N ARG A 92 -3.62 -10.71 -3.66
CA ARG A 92 -4.10 -11.19 -2.33
C ARG A 92 -3.22 -12.24 -1.65
N ARG A 93 -2.57 -13.12 -2.37
CA ARG A 93 -1.60 -14.16 -1.97
C ARG A 93 -2.02 -14.94 -0.72
N VAL A 94 -3.17 -15.61 -0.82
CA VAL A 94 -3.64 -16.54 0.20
C VAL A 94 -3.07 -17.95 -0.01
N TRP A 95 -2.80 -18.68 1.08
CA TRP A 95 -2.41 -20.09 1.03
C TRP A 95 -3.66 -20.97 1.04
N PRO A 96 -3.89 -21.78 -0.02
CA PRO A 96 -5.12 -22.56 -0.16
C PRO A 96 -5.37 -23.56 0.97
N SER A 97 -4.31 -24.06 1.60
CA SER A 97 -4.38 -25.06 2.67
C SER A 97 -4.72 -24.50 4.05
N LEU A 98 -4.67 -23.18 4.22
CA LEU A 98 -4.93 -22.55 5.51
C LEU A 98 -6.34 -21.98 5.57
N SER A 99 -6.98 -22.09 6.73
CA SER A 99 -8.21 -21.39 7.05
C SER A 99 -7.98 -19.88 7.25
N THR A 100 -9.04 -19.11 7.26
CA THR A 100 -9.02 -17.68 7.56
C THR A 100 -8.28 -17.40 8.88
N HIS A 101 -8.62 -18.15 9.93
CA HIS A 101 -8.00 -17.97 11.24
C HIS A 101 -6.52 -18.35 11.25
N GLU A 102 -6.15 -19.45 10.63
CA GLU A 102 -4.74 -19.88 10.56
C GLU A 102 -3.87 -18.87 9.82
N HIS A 103 -4.40 -18.20 8.77
CA HIS A 103 -3.70 -17.10 8.10
C HIS A 103 -3.38 -15.93 9.03
N LEU A 104 -4.31 -15.56 9.91
CA LEU A 104 -4.10 -14.49 10.88
C LEU A 104 -3.18 -14.97 12.01
N ALA A 105 -3.41 -16.16 12.53
CA ALA A 105 -2.61 -16.74 13.62
C ALA A 105 -1.12 -16.94 13.25
N MET A 106 -0.84 -17.24 11.97
CA MET A 106 0.53 -17.43 11.49
C MET A 106 1.36 -16.13 11.59
N VAL A 107 0.76 -14.97 11.43
CA VAL A 107 1.44 -13.68 11.60
C VAL A 107 1.70 -13.42 13.08
N GLY A 108 0.70 -13.72 13.92
CA GLY A 108 0.75 -13.49 15.37
C GLY A 108 0.79 -12.00 15.72
N ALA A 109 0.13 -11.60 16.78
CA ALA A 109 0.29 -10.27 17.34
C ALA A 109 1.47 -10.24 18.32
N LYS A 110 2.32 -9.23 18.24
CA LYS A 110 3.34 -8.98 19.27
C LYS A 110 2.65 -8.46 20.54
N ALA A 111 3.19 -8.79 21.72
CA ALA A 111 2.69 -8.24 22.96
C ALA A 111 2.71 -6.70 22.92
N GLY A 112 1.60 -6.07 23.27
CA GLY A 112 1.44 -4.61 23.23
C GLY A 112 1.18 -4.03 21.84
N SER A 113 0.96 -4.87 20.82
CA SER A 113 0.53 -4.38 19.49
C SER A 113 -0.87 -3.81 19.56
N ARG A 114 -1.11 -2.75 18.79
CA ARG A 114 -2.45 -2.20 18.56
C ARG A 114 -3.36 -3.24 17.89
N TRP A 115 -2.82 -4.01 16.92
CA TRP A 115 -3.57 -4.97 16.14
C TRP A 115 -3.45 -6.37 16.71
N THR A 116 -4.60 -6.92 17.13
CA THR A 116 -4.82 -8.32 17.50
C THR A 116 -5.72 -9.00 16.48
N ILE A 117 -5.84 -10.32 16.55
CA ILE A 117 -6.75 -11.06 15.68
C ILE A 117 -8.21 -10.65 15.92
N ASP A 118 -8.57 -10.33 17.17
CA ASP A 118 -9.93 -9.92 17.53
C ASP A 118 -10.24 -8.54 16.93
N GLU A 119 -9.32 -7.58 16.98
CA GLU A 119 -9.47 -6.27 16.31
C GLU A 119 -9.56 -6.39 14.79
N VAL A 120 -8.83 -7.33 14.17
CA VAL A 120 -8.99 -7.62 12.74
C VAL A 120 -10.38 -8.19 12.46
N TYR A 121 -10.94 -9.00 13.35
CA TYR A 121 -12.30 -9.50 13.18
C TYR A 121 -13.36 -8.43 13.44
N GLU A 122 -13.12 -7.49 14.32
CA GLU A 122 -14.01 -6.32 14.50
C GLU A 122 -13.99 -5.41 13.27
N LEU A 123 -12.81 -5.18 12.70
CA LEU A 123 -12.66 -4.42 11.46
C LEU A 123 -13.29 -5.12 10.23
N PHE A 124 -13.21 -6.46 10.19
CA PHE A 124 -13.71 -7.28 9.10
C PHE A 124 -14.67 -8.40 9.61
N PRO A 125 -15.93 -8.09 9.98
CA PRO A 125 -16.86 -9.05 10.56
C PRO A 125 -17.09 -10.28 9.68
N ARG A 126 -17.02 -10.12 8.33
CA ARG A 126 -17.13 -11.24 7.40
C ARG A 126 -16.02 -12.28 7.57
N LEU A 127 -14.82 -11.87 7.93
CA LEU A 127 -13.74 -12.82 8.26
C LEU A 127 -14.02 -13.56 9.56
N ALA A 128 -14.64 -12.89 10.53
CA ALA A 128 -15.06 -13.51 11.78
C ALA A 128 -16.07 -14.64 11.56
N GLU A 129 -17.06 -14.43 10.66
CA GLU A 129 -18.05 -15.43 10.26
C GLU A 129 -17.39 -16.62 9.53
N ARG A 130 -16.26 -16.41 8.90
CA ARG A 130 -15.54 -17.35 8.04
C ARG A 130 -14.27 -17.92 8.67
N LYS A 131 -14.09 -17.83 9.99
CA LYS A 131 -12.85 -18.25 10.71
C LYS A 131 -12.30 -19.60 10.28
N LYS A 132 -13.19 -20.60 10.11
CA LYS A 132 -12.85 -22.00 9.79
C LYS A 132 -12.87 -22.31 8.28
N VAL A 133 -13.24 -21.35 7.44
CA VAL A 133 -13.30 -21.52 5.99
C VAL A 133 -11.89 -21.44 5.41
N GLY A 134 -11.53 -22.39 4.55
CA GLY A 134 -10.27 -22.36 3.81
C GLY A 134 -10.19 -21.11 2.92
N ALA A 135 -9.06 -20.46 2.90
CA ALA A 135 -8.92 -19.16 2.25
C ALA A 135 -9.17 -19.20 0.73
N SER A 136 -8.99 -20.34 0.08
CA SER A 136 -9.37 -20.55 -1.33
C SER A 136 -10.86 -20.47 -1.59
N ASN A 137 -11.69 -20.72 -0.57
CA ASN A 137 -13.15 -20.69 -0.64
C ASN A 137 -13.76 -19.34 -0.23
N LEU A 138 -12.92 -18.36 0.08
CA LEU A 138 -13.34 -16.99 0.31
C LEU A 138 -13.61 -16.29 -1.02
N SER A 139 -14.56 -15.38 -1.03
CA SER A 139 -14.75 -14.44 -2.14
C SER A 139 -13.52 -13.56 -2.34
N GLY A 140 -13.38 -12.96 -3.52
CA GLY A 140 -12.26 -12.05 -3.78
C GLY A 140 -12.15 -10.89 -2.78
N GLY A 141 -13.29 -10.34 -2.34
CA GLY A 141 -13.33 -9.30 -1.30
C GLY A 141 -12.87 -9.80 0.07
N GLU A 142 -13.34 -10.98 0.49
CA GLU A 142 -12.93 -11.60 1.76
C GLU A 142 -11.43 -11.94 1.75
N GLN A 143 -10.89 -12.41 0.61
CA GLN A 143 -9.44 -12.64 0.47
C GLN A 143 -8.64 -11.33 0.57
N GLN A 144 -9.17 -10.23 0.03
CA GLN A 144 -8.54 -8.92 0.12
C GLN A 144 -8.54 -8.41 1.57
N MET A 145 -9.68 -8.52 2.27
CA MET A 145 -9.80 -8.20 3.70
C MET A 145 -8.83 -9.04 4.54
N LEU A 146 -8.66 -10.33 4.22
CA LEU A 146 -7.71 -11.22 4.88
C LEU A 146 -6.26 -10.78 4.64
N ALA A 147 -5.92 -10.36 3.42
CA ALA A 147 -4.58 -9.85 3.10
C ALA A 147 -4.26 -8.56 3.87
N ILE A 148 -5.23 -7.65 3.98
CA ILE A 148 -5.10 -6.41 4.76
C ILE A 148 -4.98 -6.74 6.25
N GLY A 149 -5.84 -7.60 6.79
CA GLY A 149 -5.79 -8.03 8.20
C GLY A 149 -4.43 -8.62 8.58
N ARG A 150 -3.84 -9.47 7.72
CA ARG A 150 -2.47 -9.98 7.91
C ARG A 150 -1.42 -8.87 7.96
N ALA A 151 -1.53 -7.87 7.09
CA ALA A 151 -0.61 -6.76 7.09
C ALA A 151 -0.75 -5.91 8.36
N LEU A 152 -1.98 -5.65 8.82
CA LEU A 152 -2.25 -4.92 10.07
C LEU A 152 -1.68 -5.64 11.31
N LEU A 153 -1.76 -6.98 11.38
CA LEU A 153 -1.19 -7.76 12.48
C LEU A 153 0.33 -7.61 12.63
N THR A 154 1.04 -7.16 11.60
CA THR A 154 2.47 -6.79 11.74
C THR A 154 2.67 -5.50 12.53
N ASN A 155 1.60 -4.82 12.92
CA ASN A 155 1.56 -3.52 13.59
C ASN A 155 2.37 -2.45 12.84
N PRO A 156 2.00 -2.15 11.57
CA PRO A 156 2.80 -1.31 10.70
C PRO A 156 2.67 0.18 11.09
N ARG A 157 3.77 0.90 10.95
CA ARG A 157 3.79 2.37 10.97
C ARG A 157 3.27 2.95 9.65
N LEU A 158 3.55 2.25 8.54
CA LEU A 158 3.07 2.56 7.20
C LEU A 158 2.52 1.30 6.54
N LEU A 159 1.28 1.34 6.07
CA LEU A 159 0.64 0.29 5.29
C LEU A 159 0.75 0.60 3.80
N VAL A 160 1.54 -0.18 3.08
CA VAL A 160 1.69 -0.10 1.61
C VAL A 160 0.75 -1.12 0.97
N MET A 161 -0.11 -0.66 0.05
CA MET A 161 -1.05 -1.52 -0.67
C MET A 161 -0.87 -1.37 -2.19
N ASP A 162 -0.68 -2.49 -2.86
CA ASP A 162 -0.45 -2.56 -4.31
C ASP A 162 -1.71 -3.09 -5.02
N GLU A 163 -2.43 -2.20 -5.66
CA GLU A 163 -3.68 -2.41 -6.40
C GLU A 163 -4.75 -3.21 -5.62
N PRO A 164 -5.10 -2.77 -4.38
CA PRO A 164 -6.03 -3.52 -3.54
C PRO A 164 -7.45 -3.58 -4.07
N SER A 165 -7.85 -2.68 -4.98
CA SER A 165 -9.19 -2.69 -5.59
C SER A 165 -9.31 -3.62 -6.80
N GLU A 166 -8.19 -4.17 -7.32
CA GLU A 166 -8.17 -4.95 -8.54
C GLU A 166 -9.07 -6.20 -8.46
N GLY A 167 -9.94 -6.35 -9.46
CA GLY A 167 -10.83 -7.51 -9.59
C GLY A 167 -11.87 -7.63 -8.47
N LEU A 168 -12.18 -6.55 -7.77
CA LEU A 168 -13.26 -6.50 -6.79
C LEU A 168 -14.55 -5.96 -7.41
N ALA A 169 -15.69 -6.45 -6.92
CA ALA A 169 -16.99 -5.89 -7.28
C ALA A 169 -17.13 -4.46 -6.71
N PRO A 170 -17.84 -3.55 -7.40
CA PRO A 170 -17.98 -2.16 -6.97
C PRO A 170 -18.42 -1.98 -5.51
N ALA A 171 -19.40 -2.75 -5.03
CA ALA A 171 -19.87 -2.69 -3.65
C ALA A 171 -18.76 -3.05 -2.63
N ILE A 172 -17.85 -3.97 -2.98
CA ILE A 172 -16.72 -4.34 -2.13
C ILE A 172 -15.67 -3.22 -2.12
N VAL A 173 -15.45 -2.57 -3.27
CA VAL A 173 -14.56 -1.41 -3.37
C VAL A 173 -15.06 -0.28 -2.48
N GLU A 174 -16.36 0.03 -2.49
CA GLU A 174 -16.97 1.05 -1.63
C GLU A 174 -16.81 0.69 -0.14
N GLN A 175 -17.06 -0.55 0.24
CA GLN A 175 -16.84 -1.01 1.60
C GLN A 175 -15.35 -0.88 2.01
N LEU A 176 -14.44 -1.21 1.11
CA LEU A 176 -13.00 -1.09 1.37
C LEU A 176 -12.59 0.37 1.57
N VAL A 177 -13.14 1.31 0.78
CA VAL A 177 -12.92 2.76 0.99
C VAL A 177 -13.34 3.18 2.40
N VAL A 178 -14.55 2.79 2.84
CA VAL A 178 -15.04 3.14 4.18
C VAL A 178 -14.10 2.60 5.28
N THR A 179 -13.71 1.33 5.15
CA THR A 179 -12.80 0.70 6.13
C THR A 179 -11.44 1.37 6.16
N LEU A 180 -10.85 1.66 5.00
CA LEU A 180 -9.52 2.28 4.95
C LEU A 180 -9.55 3.74 5.40
N ARG A 181 -10.63 4.48 5.16
CA ARG A 181 -10.82 5.83 5.72
C ARG A 181 -10.82 5.81 7.25
N ALA A 182 -11.58 4.89 7.85
CA ALA A 182 -11.59 4.74 9.29
C ALA A 182 -10.19 4.45 9.85
N LEU A 183 -9.41 3.58 9.19
CA LEU A 183 -8.02 3.32 9.57
C LEU A 183 -7.14 4.58 9.50
N VAL A 184 -7.29 5.39 8.45
CA VAL A 184 -6.55 6.65 8.29
C VAL A 184 -6.95 7.67 9.36
N GLU A 185 -8.25 7.82 9.62
CA GLU A 185 -8.79 8.70 10.68
C GLU A 185 -8.28 8.30 12.06
N GLU A 186 -8.05 7.03 12.30
CA GLU A 186 -7.43 6.50 13.52
C GLU A 186 -5.89 6.61 13.53
N GLY A 187 -5.29 7.27 12.53
CA GLY A 187 -3.87 7.56 12.45
C GLY A 187 -3.01 6.48 11.79
N GLN A 188 -3.60 5.49 11.09
CA GLN A 188 -2.84 4.56 10.28
C GLN A 188 -2.37 5.24 9.00
N LYS A 189 -1.04 5.37 8.82
CA LYS A 189 -0.49 5.86 7.55
C LYS A 189 -0.69 4.82 6.45
N VAL A 190 -1.14 5.29 5.29
CA VAL A 190 -1.43 4.46 4.12
C VAL A 190 -0.74 5.01 2.89
N PHE A 191 0.02 4.17 2.22
CA PHE A 191 0.49 4.40 0.86
C PHE A 191 -0.22 3.47 -0.10
N LEU A 192 -1.13 4.04 -0.86
CA LEU A 192 -1.97 3.32 -1.80
C LEU A 192 -1.40 3.43 -3.21
N ILE A 193 -1.08 2.31 -3.84
CA ILE A 193 -0.65 2.24 -5.23
C ILE A 193 -1.84 1.71 -6.04
N GLU A 194 -2.33 2.48 -7.01
CA GLU A 194 -3.57 2.18 -7.71
C GLU A 194 -3.59 2.62 -9.18
N GLN A 195 -4.48 1.99 -9.93
CA GLN A 195 -4.88 2.45 -11.26
C GLN A 195 -6.29 3.09 -11.23
N ASN A 196 -7.13 2.67 -10.30
CA ASN A 196 -8.49 3.18 -10.14
C ASN A 196 -8.47 4.57 -9.50
N LEU A 197 -8.67 5.61 -10.34
CA LEU A 197 -8.67 6.99 -9.88
C LEU A 197 -9.69 7.25 -8.78
N LYS A 198 -10.93 6.75 -8.92
CA LYS A 198 -11.99 6.95 -7.92
C LYS A 198 -11.61 6.37 -6.56
N PHE A 199 -11.01 5.19 -6.54
CA PHE A 199 -10.56 4.56 -5.31
C PHE A 199 -9.38 5.32 -4.70
N ALA A 200 -8.38 5.70 -5.52
CA ALA A 200 -7.21 6.44 -5.08
C ALA A 200 -7.59 7.80 -4.46
N THR A 201 -8.44 8.56 -5.14
CA THR A 201 -8.87 9.90 -4.70
C THR A 201 -9.89 9.86 -3.56
N ALA A 202 -10.56 8.73 -3.37
CA ALA A 202 -11.43 8.54 -2.22
C ALA A 202 -10.66 8.41 -0.90
N LEU A 203 -9.39 8.03 -0.93
CA LEU A 203 -8.55 7.77 0.26
C LEU A 203 -7.40 8.76 0.37
N GLY A 204 -6.67 9.00 -0.72
CA GLY A 204 -5.50 9.86 -0.72
C GLY A 204 -5.88 11.34 -0.72
N GLN A 205 -5.33 12.10 0.21
CA GLN A 205 -5.41 13.56 0.19
C GLN A 205 -4.36 14.16 -0.76
N HIS A 206 -3.27 13.43 -0.96
CA HIS A 206 -2.21 13.71 -1.93
C HIS A 206 -2.08 12.58 -2.95
N VAL A 207 -1.81 12.96 -4.19
CA VAL A 207 -1.65 12.03 -5.30
C VAL A 207 -0.31 12.22 -5.98
N LEU A 208 0.47 11.15 -6.00
CA LEU A 208 1.68 11.02 -6.81
C LEU A 208 1.29 10.40 -8.15
N VAL A 209 1.71 10.98 -9.25
CA VAL A 209 1.46 10.43 -10.58
C VAL A 209 2.73 9.80 -11.13
N MET A 210 2.71 8.51 -11.42
CA MET A 210 3.82 7.79 -12.01
C MET A 210 3.64 7.61 -13.52
N VAL A 211 4.62 8.11 -14.29
CA VAL A 211 4.68 7.94 -15.74
C VAL A 211 6.08 7.46 -16.13
N ASN A 212 6.16 6.33 -16.83
CA ASN A 212 7.41 5.75 -17.34
C ASN A 212 8.53 5.66 -16.28
N GLY A 213 8.17 5.23 -15.06
CA GLY A 213 9.12 5.04 -13.97
C GLY A 213 9.61 6.33 -13.29
N ARG A 214 8.93 7.45 -13.50
CA ARG A 214 9.23 8.75 -12.87
C ARG A 214 8.00 9.30 -12.17
N ILE A 215 8.20 10.13 -11.15
CA ILE A 215 7.13 10.96 -10.60
C ILE A 215 6.92 12.14 -11.56
N ALA A 216 5.78 12.12 -12.24
CA ALA A 216 5.40 13.17 -13.21
C ALA A 216 4.67 14.34 -12.54
N ALA A 217 3.96 14.08 -11.44
CA ALA A 217 3.29 15.08 -10.64
C ALA A 217 3.17 14.63 -9.17
N ASP A 218 3.15 15.61 -8.28
CA ASP A 218 2.87 15.49 -6.85
C ASP A 218 1.94 16.64 -6.51
N LEU A 219 0.66 16.34 -6.22
CA LEU A 219 -0.38 17.35 -6.09
C LEU A 219 -1.48 16.93 -5.12
N ALA A 220 -2.23 17.91 -4.62
CA ALA A 220 -3.42 17.64 -3.84
C ALA A 220 -4.48 16.92 -4.68
N THR A 221 -5.21 16.00 -4.06
CA THR A 221 -6.28 15.25 -4.72
C THR A 221 -7.33 16.17 -5.33
N GLU A 222 -7.68 17.25 -4.65
CA GLU A 222 -8.64 18.24 -5.14
C GLU A 222 -8.16 18.93 -6.42
N GLU A 223 -6.87 19.24 -6.52
CA GLU A 223 -6.27 19.83 -7.72
C GLU A 223 -6.36 18.88 -8.92
N LEU A 224 -6.09 17.60 -8.72
CA LEU A 224 -6.21 16.60 -9.78
C LEU A 224 -7.66 16.43 -10.22
N LEU A 225 -8.61 16.42 -9.28
CA LEU A 225 -10.04 16.23 -9.58
C LEU A 225 -10.65 17.46 -10.30
N ALA A 226 -10.10 18.65 -10.07
CA ALA A 226 -10.56 19.89 -10.73
C ALA A 226 -10.06 20.05 -12.18
N ASP A 227 -9.12 19.23 -12.63
CA ASP A 227 -8.42 19.38 -13.92
C ASP A 227 -8.55 18.12 -14.78
N GLU A 228 -9.59 18.08 -15.63
CA GLU A 228 -9.82 16.97 -16.56
C GLU A 228 -8.67 16.78 -17.56
N GLU A 229 -7.97 17.84 -17.97
CA GLU A 229 -6.85 17.74 -18.90
C GLU A 229 -5.68 16.99 -18.25
N LYS A 230 -5.39 17.27 -16.96
CA LYS A 230 -4.40 16.50 -16.19
C LYS A 230 -4.81 15.05 -16.03
N GLN A 231 -6.07 14.76 -15.71
CA GLN A 231 -6.57 13.39 -15.61
C GLN A 231 -6.38 12.64 -16.93
N ASN A 232 -6.74 13.24 -18.05
CA ASN A 232 -6.56 12.67 -19.39
C ASN A 232 -5.09 12.48 -19.74
N LEU A 233 -4.25 13.46 -19.45
CA LEU A 233 -2.81 13.42 -19.72
C LEU A 233 -2.12 12.26 -18.99
N TYR A 234 -2.42 12.10 -17.71
CA TYR A 234 -1.72 11.16 -16.85
C TYR A 234 -2.32 9.74 -16.86
N LEU A 235 -3.63 9.63 -17.00
CA LEU A 235 -4.34 8.36 -16.86
C LEU A 235 -4.95 7.86 -18.16
N GLY A 236 -5.08 8.73 -19.17
CA GLY A 236 -5.73 8.40 -20.43
C GLY A 236 -7.20 8.05 -20.26
N VAL A 237 -7.87 8.68 -19.30
CA VAL A 237 -9.32 8.57 -19.09
C VAL A 237 -9.94 9.55 -20.06
N ALA A 238 -10.50 9.05 -21.15
CA ALA A 238 -11.34 9.79 -22.10
C ALA A 238 -12.79 9.53 -21.78
#